data_2aa5fcb02367c3b901f754b97b769e6d
#
_entry.id   2aa5fcb02367c3b901f754b97b769e6d
#
_cell.length_a   1.000
_cell.length_b   1.000
_cell.length_c   1.000
_cell.angle_alpha   90.00
_cell.angle_beta   90.00
_cell.angle_gamma   90.00
#
_symmetry.space_group_name_H-M   'P 1'
#
loop_
_entity.id
_entity.type
_entity.pdbx_description
1 polymer ?
#
loop_
_entity_poly.entity_id
_entity_poly.type
_entity_poly.pdbx_seq_one_letter_code
_entity_poly.pdbx_strand_id
1 'polypeptide(L)'
;MLDPNLLRTELDAVAEKLARRGFTLDVEKLRELEERRKVLQVETESLQAERNSRSKSIGAAKARGEDIEPLRQEVNQLGEKLDAAKLALDKLQQEIRDIALSIPNMPDDAVPDGKDDSDNVEVARWGEPRQYDFEVDRKSVV
;
A
#
# COMPACT_ATOMS: atom_id res chain seq x y z
N MET A 1 -9.33 2.58 2.76
CA MET A 1 -7.90 2.15 2.78
C MET A 1 -7.07 3.30 3.32
N LEU A 2 -6.15 3.05 4.24
CA LEU A 2 -5.22 4.06 4.74
C LEU A 2 -4.27 4.53 3.63
N ASP A 3 -3.74 5.77 3.80
CA ASP A 3 -2.68 6.25 2.91
C ASP A 3 -1.45 5.32 3.01
N PRO A 4 -0.98 4.75 1.90
CA PRO A 4 0.21 3.90 1.90
C PRO A 4 1.47 4.58 2.44
N ASN A 5 1.55 5.91 2.38
CA ASN A 5 2.67 6.64 2.94
C ASN A 5 2.72 6.55 4.47
N LEU A 6 1.57 6.61 5.14
CA LEU A 6 1.49 6.43 6.59
C LEU A 6 2.01 5.04 7.02
N LEU A 7 1.67 4.00 6.25
CA LEU A 7 2.16 2.64 6.51
C LEU A 7 3.67 2.48 6.28
N ARG A 8 4.32 3.41 5.55
CA ARG A 8 5.77 3.39 5.29
C ARG A 8 6.56 4.26 6.25
N THR A 9 6.01 5.39 6.66
CA THR A 9 6.75 6.42 7.41
C THR A 9 6.38 6.48 8.89
N GLU A 10 5.13 6.12 9.24
CA GLU A 10 4.56 6.30 10.58
C GLU A 10 3.89 5.04 11.11
N LEU A 11 4.44 3.86 10.76
CA LEU A 11 3.83 2.57 11.02
C LEU A 11 3.52 2.33 12.51
N ASP A 12 4.40 2.77 13.41
CA ASP A 12 4.21 2.61 14.86
C ASP A 12 3.05 3.48 15.37
N ALA A 13 2.98 4.74 14.91
CA ALA A 13 1.89 5.64 15.27
C ALA A 13 0.53 5.14 14.73
N VAL A 14 0.53 4.56 13.52
CA VAL A 14 -0.66 3.91 12.94
C VAL A 14 -1.09 2.72 13.79
N ALA A 15 -0.14 1.87 14.22
CA ALA A 15 -0.41 0.71 15.06
C ALA A 15 -1.01 1.11 16.42
N GLU A 16 -0.48 2.16 17.04
CA GLU A 16 -0.98 2.70 18.30
C GLU A 16 -2.42 3.22 18.18
N LYS A 17 -2.71 4.00 17.14
CA LYS A 17 -4.08 4.50 16.88
C LYS A 17 -5.06 3.36 16.58
N LEU A 18 -4.64 2.33 15.84
CA LEU A 18 -5.48 1.17 15.55
C LEU A 18 -5.74 0.31 16.79
N ALA A 19 -4.77 0.24 17.72
CA ALA A 19 -4.95 -0.46 18.99
C ALA A 19 -6.10 0.14 19.84
N ARG A 20 -6.31 1.47 19.78
CA ARG A 20 -7.46 2.14 20.43
C ARG A 20 -8.81 1.62 19.97
N ARG A 21 -8.93 1.15 18.72
CA ARG A 21 -10.17 0.51 18.24
C ARG A 21 -10.13 -1.03 18.29
N GLY A 22 -9.22 -1.61 19.09
CA GLY A 22 -9.09 -3.04 19.27
C GLY A 22 -8.48 -3.81 18.08
N PHE A 23 -7.85 -3.11 17.14
CA PHE A 23 -7.18 -3.75 16.00
C PHE A 23 -5.67 -3.85 16.23
N THR A 24 -5.13 -5.06 16.19
CA THR A 24 -3.69 -5.30 16.31
C THR A 24 -3.06 -5.36 14.93
N LEU A 25 -2.20 -4.39 14.61
CA LEU A 25 -1.44 -4.35 13.37
C LEU A 25 -0.15 -5.16 13.50
N ASP A 26 0.13 -6.04 12.53
CA ASP A 26 1.39 -6.77 12.45
C ASP A 26 2.48 -5.87 11.85
N VAL A 27 3.10 -5.07 12.72
CA VAL A 27 4.13 -4.08 12.37
C VAL A 27 5.38 -4.74 11.81
N GLU A 28 5.80 -5.87 12.38
CA GLU A 28 7.03 -6.56 11.96
C GLU A 28 6.88 -7.10 10.54
N LYS A 29 5.77 -7.77 10.27
CA LYS A 29 5.47 -8.28 8.93
C LYS A 29 5.43 -7.17 7.88
N LEU A 30 4.78 -6.05 8.18
CA LEU A 30 4.72 -4.92 7.25
C LEU A 30 6.09 -4.29 6.99
N ARG A 31 6.94 -4.17 8.03
CA ARG A 31 8.32 -3.72 7.85
C ARG A 31 9.13 -4.64 6.96
N GLU A 32 9.05 -5.95 7.20
CA GLU A 32 9.74 -6.93 6.37
C GLU A 32 9.33 -6.84 4.91
N LEU A 33 8.02 -6.77 4.63
CA LEU A 33 7.50 -6.66 3.28
C LEU A 33 7.93 -5.37 2.59
N GLU A 34 7.93 -4.23 3.29
CA GLU A 34 8.38 -2.95 2.74
C GLU A 34 9.90 -2.92 2.48
N GLU A 35 10.71 -3.54 3.32
CA GLU A 35 12.16 -3.68 3.06
C GLU A 35 12.40 -4.56 1.83
N ARG A 36 11.73 -5.69 1.71
CA ARG A 36 11.81 -6.55 0.52
C ARG A 36 11.37 -5.81 -0.74
N ARG A 37 10.30 -5.00 -0.64
CA ARG A 37 9.83 -4.17 -1.76
C ARG A 37 10.89 -3.18 -2.21
N LYS A 38 11.56 -2.49 -1.28
CA LYS A 38 12.63 -1.55 -1.59
C LYS A 38 13.79 -2.23 -2.33
N VAL A 39 14.24 -3.40 -1.84
CA VAL A 39 15.32 -4.17 -2.47
C VAL A 39 14.94 -4.56 -3.89
N LEU A 40 13.76 -5.14 -4.09
CA LEU A 40 13.29 -5.56 -5.42
C LEU A 40 13.07 -4.37 -6.36
N GLN A 41 12.64 -3.23 -5.84
CA GLN A 41 12.48 -2.01 -6.64
C GLN A 41 13.84 -1.51 -7.14
N VAL A 42 14.84 -1.40 -6.26
CA VAL A 42 16.21 -0.97 -6.63
C VAL A 42 16.82 -1.95 -7.64
N GLU A 43 16.65 -3.25 -7.43
CA GLU A 43 17.13 -4.28 -8.36
C GLU A 43 16.47 -4.13 -9.75
N THR A 44 15.16 -3.96 -9.79
CA THR A 44 14.39 -3.77 -11.04
C THR A 44 14.85 -2.51 -11.78
N GLU A 45 15.03 -1.40 -11.07
CA GLU A 45 15.53 -0.14 -11.64
C GLU A 45 16.96 -0.27 -12.18
N SER A 46 17.83 -0.96 -11.45
CA SER A 46 19.22 -1.23 -11.86
C SER A 46 19.25 -2.09 -13.14
N LEU A 47 18.49 -3.19 -13.17
CA LEU A 47 18.39 -4.05 -14.36
C LEU A 47 17.84 -3.29 -15.58
N GLN A 48 16.85 -2.41 -15.36
CA GLN A 48 16.30 -1.57 -16.41
C GLN A 48 17.33 -0.59 -16.96
N ALA A 49 18.10 0.06 -16.08
CA ALA A 49 19.15 0.99 -16.44
C ALA A 49 20.28 0.28 -17.21
N GLU A 50 20.70 -0.90 -16.74
CA GLU A 50 21.72 -1.70 -17.41
C GLU A 50 21.27 -2.15 -18.81
N ARG A 51 20.05 -2.70 -18.93
CA ARG A 51 19.47 -3.08 -20.21
C ARG A 51 19.42 -1.91 -21.18
N ASN A 52 19.02 -0.72 -20.72
CA ASN A 52 18.98 0.47 -21.56
C ASN A 52 20.38 0.90 -22.02
N SER A 53 21.38 0.85 -21.13
CA SER A 53 22.77 1.14 -21.46
C SER A 53 23.32 0.16 -22.48
N ARG A 54 23.13 -1.14 -22.28
CA ARG A 54 23.56 -2.18 -23.23
C ARG A 54 22.87 -2.06 -24.58
N SER A 55 21.59 -1.73 -24.61
CA SER A 55 20.86 -1.50 -25.87
C SER A 55 21.41 -0.33 -26.67
N LYS A 56 21.86 0.76 -26.00
CA LYS A 56 22.55 1.88 -26.66
C LYS A 56 23.90 1.44 -27.22
N SER A 57 24.62 0.58 -26.50
CA SER A 57 25.94 0.05 -26.98
C SER A 57 25.80 -0.78 -28.27
N ILE A 58 24.68 -1.52 -28.43
CA ILE A 58 24.41 -2.24 -29.69
C ILE A 58 24.33 -1.27 -30.87
N GLY A 59 23.65 -0.12 -30.71
CA GLY A 59 23.56 0.90 -31.76
C GLY A 59 24.91 1.44 -32.16
N ALA A 60 25.76 1.72 -31.17
CA ALA A 60 27.13 2.19 -31.40
C ALA A 60 28.03 1.13 -32.06
N ALA A 61 27.97 -0.12 -31.63
CA ALA A 61 28.72 -1.23 -32.20
C ALA A 61 28.29 -1.49 -33.66
N LYS A 62 26.98 -1.45 -33.95
CA LYS A 62 26.47 -1.58 -35.31
C LYS A 62 26.99 -0.47 -36.24
N ALA A 63 27.06 0.76 -35.74
CA ALA A 63 27.57 1.90 -36.52
C ALA A 63 29.09 1.75 -36.85
N ARG A 64 29.84 1.01 -36.00
CA ARG A 64 31.28 0.70 -36.25
C ARG A 64 31.48 -0.58 -37.05
N GLY A 65 30.44 -1.31 -37.43
CA GLY A 65 30.53 -2.58 -38.17
C GLY A 65 31.04 -3.75 -37.32
N GLU A 66 30.92 -3.66 -35.98
CA GLU A 66 31.32 -4.73 -35.06
C GLU A 66 30.24 -5.82 -34.99
N ASP A 67 30.65 -7.03 -34.58
CA ASP A 67 29.66 -8.10 -34.29
C ASP A 67 28.82 -7.75 -33.06
N ILE A 68 27.50 -7.68 -33.28
CA ILE A 68 26.54 -7.29 -32.24
C ILE A 68 25.86 -8.51 -31.58
N GLU A 69 26.11 -9.72 -32.05
CA GLU A 69 25.39 -10.91 -31.55
C GLU A 69 25.66 -11.18 -30.06
N PRO A 70 26.89 -11.06 -29.52
CA PRO A 70 27.12 -11.21 -28.10
C PRO A 70 26.38 -10.16 -27.27
N LEU A 71 26.33 -8.91 -27.71
CA LEU A 71 25.61 -7.83 -27.02
C LEU A 71 24.08 -8.05 -27.04
N ARG A 72 23.56 -8.60 -28.12
CA ARG A 72 22.13 -8.97 -28.21
C ARG A 72 21.78 -10.06 -27.22
N GLN A 73 22.62 -11.08 -27.09
CA GLN A 73 22.43 -12.16 -26.11
C GLN A 73 22.45 -11.62 -24.66
N GLU A 74 23.38 -10.72 -24.33
CA GLU A 74 23.40 -10.06 -23.02
C GLU A 74 22.10 -9.28 -22.75
N VAL A 75 21.64 -8.50 -23.73
CA VAL A 75 20.39 -7.71 -23.59
C VAL A 75 19.17 -8.61 -23.43
N ASN A 76 19.13 -9.76 -24.11
CA ASN A 76 18.04 -10.73 -23.94
C ASN A 76 18.05 -11.34 -22.55
N GLN A 77 19.20 -11.75 -22.03
CA GLN A 77 19.34 -12.28 -20.66
C GLN A 77 18.97 -11.23 -19.60
N LEU A 78 19.36 -9.96 -19.80
CA LEU A 78 18.94 -8.87 -18.92
C LEU A 78 17.42 -8.64 -19.01
N GLY A 79 16.82 -8.82 -20.19
CA GLY A 79 15.37 -8.78 -20.39
C GLY A 79 14.65 -9.82 -19.55
N GLU A 80 15.08 -11.08 -19.61
CA GLU A 80 14.51 -12.17 -18.83
C GLU A 80 14.62 -11.94 -17.32
N LYS A 81 15.80 -11.48 -16.85
CA LYS A 81 16.00 -11.13 -15.44
C LYS A 81 15.10 -9.98 -14.99
N LEU A 82 14.98 -8.95 -15.84
CA LEU A 82 14.12 -7.80 -15.55
C LEU A 82 12.64 -8.21 -15.46
N ASP A 83 12.18 -9.07 -16.36
CA ASP A 83 10.79 -9.53 -16.35
C ASP A 83 10.50 -10.39 -15.12
N ALA A 84 11.44 -11.24 -14.71
CA ALA A 84 11.34 -11.99 -13.45
C ALA A 84 11.32 -11.07 -12.22
N ALA A 85 12.19 -10.06 -12.17
CA ALA A 85 12.23 -9.09 -11.07
C ALA A 85 10.92 -8.26 -10.99
N LYS A 86 10.38 -7.82 -12.13
CA LYS A 86 9.08 -7.13 -12.20
C LYS A 86 7.95 -8.00 -11.66
N LEU A 87 7.89 -9.25 -12.09
CA LEU A 87 6.85 -10.18 -11.63
C LEU A 87 6.95 -10.41 -10.11
N ALA A 88 8.16 -10.51 -9.57
CA ALA A 88 8.37 -10.65 -8.14
C ALA A 88 7.93 -9.39 -7.36
N LEU A 89 8.25 -8.20 -7.90
CA LEU A 89 7.84 -6.92 -7.33
C LEU A 89 6.32 -6.76 -7.34
N ASP A 90 5.67 -7.07 -8.47
CA ASP A 90 4.21 -7.00 -8.60
C ASP A 90 3.50 -7.92 -7.60
N LYS A 91 3.97 -9.15 -7.43
CA LYS A 91 3.42 -10.09 -6.45
C LYS A 91 3.55 -9.55 -5.01
N LEU A 92 4.71 -9.00 -4.68
CA LEU A 92 4.95 -8.44 -3.35
C LEU A 92 4.10 -7.18 -3.10
N GLN A 93 3.95 -6.33 -4.11
CA GLN A 93 3.06 -5.15 -4.02
C GLN A 93 1.60 -5.56 -3.85
N GLN A 94 1.17 -6.64 -4.51
CA GLN A 94 -0.19 -7.16 -4.32
C GLN A 94 -0.39 -7.69 -2.90
N GLU A 95 0.58 -8.42 -2.33
CA GLU A 95 0.52 -8.88 -0.94
C GLU A 95 0.39 -7.71 0.05
N ILE A 96 1.23 -6.67 -0.11
CA ILE A 96 1.16 -5.46 0.72
C ILE A 96 -0.21 -4.77 0.57
N ARG A 97 -0.73 -4.70 -0.65
CA ARG A 97 -2.03 -4.10 -0.93
C ARG A 97 -3.16 -4.87 -0.25
N ASP A 98 -3.14 -6.20 -0.31
CA ASP A 98 -4.17 -7.05 0.29
C ASP A 98 -4.19 -6.87 1.82
N ILE A 99 -3.01 -6.79 2.44
CA ILE A 99 -2.89 -6.45 3.87
C ILE A 99 -3.46 -5.04 4.12
N ALA A 100 -3.06 -4.04 3.34
CA ALA A 100 -3.52 -2.66 3.52
C ALA A 100 -5.04 -2.50 3.36
N LEU A 101 -5.67 -3.31 2.51
CA LEU A 101 -7.13 -3.33 2.34
C LEU A 101 -7.86 -3.93 3.56
N SER A 102 -7.20 -4.81 4.32
CA SER A 102 -7.78 -5.39 5.54
C SER A 102 -7.67 -4.46 6.77
N ILE A 103 -6.82 -3.42 6.69
CA ILE A 103 -6.62 -2.49 7.80
C ILE A 103 -7.81 -1.52 7.87
N PRO A 104 -8.48 -1.39 9.05
CA PRO A 104 -9.56 -0.42 9.23
C PRO A 104 -9.01 1.01 9.25
N ASN A 105 -9.91 2.00 9.09
CA ASN A 105 -9.52 3.40 9.21
C ASN A 105 -9.09 3.73 10.65
N MET A 106 -8.13 4.62 10.79
CA MET A 106 -7.72 5.16 12.08
C MET A 106 -8.84 6.01 12.69
N PRO A 107 -9.08 5.94 14.00
CA PRO A 107 -9.96 6.89 14.68
C PRO A 107 -9.32 8.29 14.69
N ASP A 108 -10.17 9.32 14.67
CA ASP A 108 -9.74 10.68 14.96
C ASP A 108 -9.32 10.80 16.43
N ASP A 109 -8.42 11.74 16.74
CA ASP A 109 -7.92 11.91 18.11
C ASP A 109 -9.02 12.41 19.07
N ALA A 110 -10.06 13.07 18.54
CA ALA A 110 -11.22 13.52 19.32
C ALA A 110 -12.22 12.39 19.66
N VAL A 111 -12.09 11.22 19.03
CA VAL A 111 -12.96 10.06 19.32
C VAL A 111 -12.55 9.45 20.66
N PRO A 112 -13.48 9.30 21.63
CA PRO A 112 -13.17 8.66 22.91
C PRO A 112 -12.84 7.18 22.72
N ASP A 113 -12.05 6.63 23.63
CA ASP A 113 -11.82 5.19 23.68
C ASP A 113 -13.07 4.50 24.24
N GLY A 114 -13.57 3.49 23.54
CA GLY A 114 -14.79 2.79 23.94
C GLY A 114 -14.95 1.46 23.20
N LYS A 115 -15.86 0.63 23.71
CA LYS A 115 -16.20 -0.67 23.14
C LYS A 115 -17.51 -0.67 22.38
N ASP A 116 -18.45 0.14 22.81
CA ASP A 116 -19.79 0.23 22.25
C ASP A 116 -20.35 1.66 22.30
N ASP A 117 -21.61 1.82 21.97
CA ASP A 117 -22.31 3.10 21.88
C ASP A 117 -22.53 3.77 23.26
N SER A 118 -22.41 3.04 24.36
CA SER A 118 -22.51 3.60 25.72
C SER A 118 -21.30 4.47 26.09
N ASP A 119 -20.18 4.27 25.43
CA ASP A 119 -18.94 5.03 25.61
C ASP A 119 -18.93 6.32 24.75
N ASN A 120 -19.94 6.53 23.90
CA ASN A 120 -20.03 7.71 23.05
C ASN A 120 -20.21 9.00 23.87
N VAL A 121 -19.47 10.04 23.49
CA VAL A 121 -19.60 11.36 24.07
C VAL A 121 -20.40 12.27 23.14
N GLU A 122 -21.48 12.87 23.67
CA GLU A 122 -22.26 13.84 22.92
C GLU A 122 -21.42 15.10 22.66
N VAL A 123 -21.11 15.39 21.39
CA VAL A 123 -20.29 16.54 20.97
C VAL A 123 -21.14 17.79 20.83
N ALA A 124 -22.36 17.66 20.30
CA ALA A 124 -23.30 18.76 20.12
C ALA A 124 -24.72 18.22 20.08
N ARG A 125 -25.65 19.03 20.60
CA ARG A 125 -27.09 18.79 20.48
C ARG A 125 -27.72 19.96 19.76
N TRP A 126 -28.55 19.68 18.74
CA TRP A 126 -29.25 20.70 17.99
C TRP A 126 -30.71 20.34 17.83
N GLY A 127 -31.62 21.28 18.19
CA GLY A 127 -33.04 21.12 18.13
C GLY A 127 -33.63 20.23 19.24
N GLU A 128 -34.95 20.20 19.34
CA GLU A 128 -35.68 19.30 20.22
C GLU A 128 -36.58 18.41 19.39
N PRO A 129 -36.58 17.07 19.65
CA PRO A 129 -37.48 16.15 18.96
C PRO A 129 -38.95 16.53 19.24
N ARG A 130 -39.78 16.50 18.21
CA ARG A 130 -41.23 16.69 18.39
C ARG A 130 -41.78 15.62 19.32
N GLN A 131 -42.57 16.05 20.30
CA GLN A 131 -43.38 15.16 21.10
C GLN A 131 -44.72 14.93 20.40
N TYR A 132 -45.10 13.67 20.28
CA TYR A 132 -46.37 13.26 19.70
C TYR A 132 -47.23 12.64 20.79
N ASP A 133 -48.52 12.86 20.71
CA ASP A 133 -49.54 12.29 21.61
C ASP A 133 -50.03 10.88 21.17
N PHE A 134 -49.37 10.32 20.15
CA PHE A 134 -49.61 9.00 19.62
C PHE A 134 -48.31 8.20 19.51
N GLU A 135 -48.44 6.87 19.48
CA GLU A 135 -47.32 5.95 19.33
C GLU A 135 -46.72 6.06 17.91
N VAL A 136 -45.44 6.44 17.83
CA VAL A 136 -44.73 6.60 16.55
C VAL A 136 -44.23 5.25 16.07
N ASP A 137 -44.75 4.77 14.93
CA ASP A 137 -44.35 3.51 14.33
C ASP A 137 -43.01 3.70 13.57
N ARG A 138 -42.00 2.90 13.96
CA ARG A 138 -40.69 2.85 13.29
C ARG A 138 -40.74 2.26 11.87
N LYS A 139 -41.84 1.62 11.47
CA LYS A 139 -41.95 0.90 10.20
C LYS A 139 -42.35 1.79 9.01
N SER A 140 -42.80 3.01 9.26
CA SER A 140 -43.28 3.91 8.22
C SER A 140 -42.21 4.82 7.59
N VAL A 141 -40.92 4.58 7.85
CA VAL A 141 -39.83 5.22 7.12
C VAL A 141 -39.37 4.28 6.01
N VAL A 142 -40.02 4.35 4.87
CA VAL A 142 -39.58 3.80 3.59
C VAL A 142 -39.07 4.93 2.72
#